data_c97c3c0ba20b23343e55dcd4b55bb771
#
_entry.id   c97c3c0ba20b23343e55dcd4b55bb771
#
_cell.length_a   1.000
_cell.length_b   1.000
_cell.length_c   1.000
_cell.angle_alpha   90.00
_cell.angle_beta   90.00
_cell.angle_gamma   90.00
#
_symmetry.space_group_name_H-M   'P 1'
#
loop_
_entity.id
_entity.type
_entity.pdbx_description
1 polymer ?
#
loop_
_entity_poly.entity_id
_entity_poly.type
_entity_poly.pdbx_seq_one_letter_code
_entity_poly.pdbx_strand_id
1 'polypeptide(L)'
;MRRMSAIAVFVTLALGAIVSADAREPGDPIRIVWIEGDIAGQTPILGPDGGAPIGIVEYHQHRKGDEVEMTRVSRFKDGSSDEDTAVAHVNRTLEAIRGRSIIRDKNGRTLVDLRIDVPGGRVTGFYSDNGTRREVDMVEHLDPATYWGPLIFTVVRNFEANAEEDRVRFRTIAPTPRPRVLTMEVAHLGQREITRMGRELTLEHYTLRPTFGWVVDPIVHRLVPTTEFLVEPGSPPSLARYAGPRNYQGQEMLLE
;
A
#
# COMPACT_ATOMS: atom_id res chain seq x y z
N MET A 1 36.69 -60.03 -39.24
CA MET A 1 36.81 -58.61 -39.13
C MET A 1 35.45 -58.00 -39.43
N ARG A 2 34.66 -57.62 -38.38
CA ARG A 2 33.35 -56.95 -38.47
C ARG A 2 33.53 -55.58 -37.95
N ARG A 3 33.30 -54.52 -38.78
CA ARG A 3 33.29 -53.13 -38.42
C ARG A 3 31.94 -52.79 -37.83
N MET A 4 31.91 -52.39 -36.54
CA MET A 4 30.75 -51.78 -35.89
C MET A 4 30.75 -50.26 -36.16
N SER A 5 29.76 -49.80 -36.89
CA SER A 5 29.50 -48.36 -37.08
C SER A 5 28.71 -47.83 -35.88
N ALA A 6 29.28 -46.87 -35.13
CA ALA A 6 28.62 -46.19 -34.09
C ALA A 6 27.76 -45.07 -34.69
N ILE A 7 26.46 -45.14 -34.50
CA ILE A 7 25.50 -44.05 -34.82
C ILE A 7 25.46 -43.11 -33.61
N ALA A 8 26.00 -41.92 -33.80
CA ALA A 8 25.84 -40.83 -32.80
C ALA A 8 24.48 -40.16 -33.01
N VAL A 9 23.59 -40.33 -32.05
CA VAL A 9 22.30 -39.61 -32.01
C VAL A 9 22.54 -38.27 -31.33
N PHE A 10 22.49 -37.18 -32.11
CA PHE A 10 22.45 -35.81 -31.60
C PHE A 10 21.03 -35.49 -31.16
N VAL A 11 20.80 -35.47 -29.85
CA VAL A 11 19.56 -34.90 -29.25
C VAL A 11 19.76 -33.41 -29.13
N THR A 12 19.17 -32.64 -30.05
CA THR A 12 19.11 -31.19 -29.98
C THR A 12 18.01 -30.82 -28.97
N LEU A 13 18.39 -30.48 -27.74
CA LEU A 13 17.50 -29.83 -26.77
C LEU A 13 17.22 -28.41 -27.28
N ALA A 14 16.06 -28.22 -27.90
CA ALA A 14 15.47 -26.88 -28.08
C ALA A 14 15.03 -26.38 -26.71
N LEU A 15 15.87 -25.60 -26.02
CA LEU A 15 15.41 -24.71 -24.94
C LEU A 15 14.51 -23.66 -25.59
N GLY A 16 13.21 -23.92 -25.57
CA GLY A 16 12.20 -22.88 -25.76
C GLY A 16 12.36 -21.90 -24.63
N ALA A 17 12.86 -20.70 -24.92
CA ALA A 17 12.74 -19.57 -24.05
C ALA A 17 11.23 -19.34 -23.86
N ILE A 18 10.70 -19.75 -22.73
CA ILE A 18 9.40 -19.29 -22.24
C ILE A 18 9.65 -17.81 -21.97
N VAL A 19 9.27 -16.96 -22.93
CA VAL A 19 9.11 -15.53 -22.68
C VAL A 19 8.01 -15.46 -21.63
N SER A 20 8.42 -15.35 -20.37
CA SER A 20 7.51 -14.96 -19.31
C SER A 20 6.86 -13.66 -19.78
N ALA A 21 5.54 -13.64 -19.91
CA ALA A 21 4.81 -12.40 -20.05
C ALA A 21 5.36 -11.45 -19.00
N ASP A 22 5.73 -10.24 -19.41
CA ASP A 22 6.42 -9.26 -18.56
C ASP A 22 5.74 -9.17 -17.20
N ALA A 23 6.35 -9.81 -16.21
CA ALA A 23 5.92 -9.71 -14.83
C ALA A 23 6.09 -8.23 -14.46
N ARG A 24 4.99 -7.61 -14.03
CA ARG A 24 4.96 -6.21 -13.68
C ARG A 24 5.98 -5.90 -12.60
N GLU A 25 6.88 -4.97 -12.91
CA GLU A 25 7.89 -4.52 -11.96
C GLU A 25 7.24 -3.62 -10.86
N PRO A 26 7.78 -3.61 -9.65
CA PRO A 26 7.25 -2.76 -8.57
C PRO A 26 7.23 -1.25 -8.88
N GLY A 27 7.95 -0.81 -9.90
CA GLY A 27 7.99 0.58 -10.39
C GLY A 27 6.95 0.91 -11.46
N ASP A 28 6.19 -0.07 -11.95
CA ASP A 28 5.19 0.15 -12.99
C ASP A 28 3.91 0.77 -12.40
N PRO A 29 3.36 1.85 -13.00
CA PRO A 29 2.15 2.48 -12.51
C PRO A 29 0.95 1.54 -12.51
N ILE A 30 0.11 1.61 -11.46
CA ILE A 30 -1.13 0.84 -11.33
C ILE A 30 -2.13 1.28 -12.39
N ARG A 31 -2.69 0.32 -13.14
CA ARG A 31 -3.82 0.56 -14.03
C ARG A 31 -5.05 0.89 -13.22
N ILE A 32 -5.78 1.94 -13.62
CA ILE A 32 -7.00 2.40 -12.98
C ILE A 32 -8.21 1.98 -13.82
N VAL A 33 -9.10 1.24 -13.18
CA VAL A 33 -10.44 0.90 -13.67
C VAL A 33 -11.49 1.64 -12.84
N TRP A 34 -11.21 1.78 -11.55
CA TRP A 34 -12.12 2.39 -10.58
C TRP A 34 -11.47 3.56 -9.87
N ILE A 35 -12.04 4.74 -10.05
CA ILE A 35 -11.75 5.93 -9.24
C ILE A 35 -12.98 6.81 -9.21
N GLU A 36 -13.36 7.23 -8.04
CA GLU A 36 -14.45 8.17 -7.86
C GLU A 36 -14.03 9.60 -8.19
N GLY A 37 -15.02 10.47 -8.35
CA GLY A 37 -14.85 11.91 -8.36
C GLY A 37 -14.60 12.47 -6.97
N ASP A 38 -15.36 13.50 -6.61
CA ASP A 38 -15.28 14.10 -5.28
C ASP A 38 -16.02 13.23 -4.27
N ILE A 39 -15.32 12.82 -3.23
CA ILE A 39 -15.90 12.07 -2.12
C ILE A 39 -15.41 12.63 -0.79
N ALA A 40 -16.26 12.50 0.23
CA ALA A 40 -15.91 12.74 1.61
C ALA A 40 -16.61 11.71 2.48
N GLY A 41 -15.92 11.21 3.49
CA GLY A 41 -16.45 10.24 4.42
C GLY A 41 -15.74 10.25 5.75
N GLN A 42 -16.39 9.64 6.73
CA GLN A 42 -15.78 9.40 8.03
C GLN A 42 -16.16 8.03 8.56
N THR A 43 -15.24 7.40 9.29
CA THR A 43 -15.41 6.08 9.86
C THR A 43 -14.80 6.04 11.27
N PRO A 44 -15.44 5.40 12.25
CA PRO A 44 -14.85 5.20 13.55
C PRO A 44 -13.60 4.33 13.46
N ILE A 45 -12.60 4.68 14.25
CA ILE A 45 -11.42 3.83 14.49
C ILE A 45 -11.69 3.03 15.74
N LEU A 46 -11.65 1.70 15.61
CA LEU A 46 -11.80 0.77 16.71
C LEU A 46 -10.43 0.29 17.18
N GLY A 47 -10.34 -0.16 18.41
CA GLY A 47 -9.20 -0.95 18.87
C GLY A 47 -9.15 -2.31 18.16
N PRO A 48 -8.04 -3.07 18.31
CA PRO A 48 -7.85 -4.36 17.63
C PRO A 48 -8.95 -5.38 17.96
N ASP A 49 -9.57 -5.25 19.14
CA ASP A 49 -10.65 -6.14 19.60
C ASP A 49 -12.03 -5.78 19.03
N GLY A 50 -12.14 -4.75 18.17
CA GLY A 50 -13.42 -4.28 17.63
C GLY A 50 -14.35 -3.65 18.65
N GLY A 51 -13.81 -3.22 19.80
CA GLY A 51 -14.57 -2.62 20.91
C GLY A 51 -15.01 -1.18 20.67
N ALA A 52 -15.10 -0.40 21.75
CA ALA A 52 -15.50 1.01 21.66
C ALA A 52 -14.55 1.82 20.77
N PRO A 53 -15.07 2.78 19.99
CA PRO A 53 -14.24 3.63 19.15
C PRO A 53 -13.13 4.33 19.92
N ILE A 54 -11.91 4.28 19.43
CA ILE A 54 -10.72 4.96 19.96
C ILE A 54 -10.39 6.25 19.20
N GLY A 55 -11.07 6.51 18.10
CA GLY A 55 -10.87 7.67 17.26
C GLY A 55 -11.85 7.70 16.09
N ILE A 56 -11.57 8.58 15.15
CA ILE A 56 -12.28 8.74 13.88
C ILE A 56 -11.27 8.98 12.76
N VAL A 57 -11.50 8.40 11.61
CA VAL A 57 -10.80 8.73 10.37
C VAL A 57 -11.75 9.49 9.45
N GLU A 58 -11.25 10.57 8.88
CA GLU A 58 -11.88 11.34 7.83
C GLU A 58 -11.11 11.12 6.54
N TYR A 59 -11.83 10.91 5.45
CA TYR A 59 -11.27 10.75 4.12
C TYR A 59 -11.91 11.77 3.18
N HIS A 60 -11.08 12.46 2.42
CA HIS A 60 -11.51 13.39 1.38
C HIS A 60 -10.75 13.07 0.10
N GLN A 61 -11.47 13.09 -1.01
CA GLN A 61 -10.91 13.02 -2.35
C GLN A 61 -11.54 14.13 -3.18
N HIS A 62 -10.71 14.87 -3.88
CA HIS A 62 -11.12 15.87 -4.83
C HIS A 62 -10.44 15.61 -6.17
N ARG A 63 -11.24 15.60 -7.24
CA ARG A 63 -10.76 15.33 -8.59
C ARG A 63 -10.93 16.54 -9.48
N LYS A 64 -9.84 16.98 -10.12
CA LYS A 64 -9.84 18.07 -11.09
C LYS A 64 -9.17 17.61 -12.40
N GLY A 65 -9.98 17.22 -13.37
CA GLY A 65 -9.48 16.61 -14.61
C GLY A 65 -8.78 15.29 -14.33
N ASP A 66 -7.52 15.23 -14.72
CA ASP A 66 -6.67 14.04 -14.49
C ASP A 66 -5.90 14.08 -13.16
N GLU A 67 -6.02 15.14 -12.39
CA GLU A 67 -5.40 15.23 -11.07
C GLU A 67 -6.42 14.86 -10.00
N VAL A 68 -5.97 14.04 -9.05
CA VAL A 68 -6.72 13.70 -7.84
C VAL A 68 -5.90 14.05 -6.62
N GLU A 69 -6.53 14.74 -5.68
CA GLU A 69 -5.99 15.02 -4.34
C GLU A 69 -6.77 14.20 -3.32
N MET A 70 -6.05 13.45 -2.52
CA MET A 70 -6.61 12.59 -1.47
C MET A 70 -6.04 13.00 -0.12
N THR A 71 -6.89 13.08 0.89
CA THR A 71 -6.51 13.37 2.28
C THR A 71 -7.14 12.35 3.19
N ARG A 72 -6.35 11.81 4.12
CA ARG A 72 -6.80 10.97 5.22
C ARG A 72 -6.35 11.61 6.53
N VAL A 73 -7.28 11.85 7.44
CA VAL A 73 -6.99 12.39 8.77
C VAL A 73 -7.57 11.47 9.83
N SER A 74 -6.69 10.87 10.62
CA SER A 74 -7.08 10.04 11.77
C SER A 74 -6.91 10.86 13.05
N ARG A 75 -7.98 11.01 13.83
CA ARG A 75 -7.97 11.68 15.14
C ARG A 75 -8.33 10.69 16.22
N PHE A 76 -7.48 10.58 17.23
CA PHE A 76 -7.65 9.64 18.33
C PHE A 76 -8.14 10.35 19.59
N LYS A 77 -8.88 9.62 20.43
CA LYS A 77 -9.42 10.14 21.70
C LYS A 77 -8.36 10.58 22.68
N ASP A 78 -7.13 10.09 22.55
CA ASP A 78 -5.99 10.50 23.36
C ASP A 78 -5.41 11.87 22.96
N GLY A 79 -5.95 12.50 21.91
CA GLY A 79 -5.51 13.79 21.36
C GLY A 79 -4.45 13.67 20.25
N SER A 80 -3.94 12.49 19.97
CA SER A 80 -3.00 12.28 18.87
C SER A 80 -3.69 12.26 17.51
N SER A 81 -2.93 12.49 16.43
CA SER A 81 -3.48 12.49 15.07
C SER A 81 -2.43 12.11 14.04
N ASP A 82 -2.90 11.51 12.95
CA ASP A 82 -2.13 11.20 11.76
C ASP A 82 -2.85 11.79 10.53
N GLU A 83 -2.11 12.48 9.68
CA GLU A 83 -2.63 13.12 8.48
C GLU A 83 -1.73 12.77 7.30
N ASP A 84 -2.33 12.19 6.27
CA ASP A 84 -1.66 11.91 5.00
C ASP A 84 -2.39 12.61 3.87
N THR A 85 -1.65 13.32 3.04
CA THR A 85 -2.13 13.86 1.78
C THR A 85 -1.36 13.26 0.63
N ALA A 86 -2.01 13.08 -0.51
CA ALA A 86 -1.39 12.61 -1.73
C ALA A 86 -2.07 13.25 -2.93
N VAL A 87 -1.26 13.65 -3.91
CA VAL A 87 -1.71 14.12 -5.21
C VAL A 87 -1.14 13.18 -6.26
N ALA A 88 -1.99 12.76 -7.19
CA ALA A 88 -1.62 11.86 -8.27
C ALA A 88 -2.28 12.28 -9.59
N HIS A 89 -1.64 11.97 -10.71
CA HIS A 89 -2.31 11.91 -11.99
C HIS A 89 -3.05 10.58 -12.12
N VAL A 90 -4.28 10.68 -12.61
CA VAL A 90 -5.16 9.53 -12.84
C VAL A 90 -5.75 9.65 -14.23
N ASN A 91 -5.20 8.87 -15.14
CA ASN A 91 -5.72 8.70 -16.49
C ASN A 91 -6.06 7.21 -16.68
N ARG A 92 -5.23 6.44 -17.35
CA ARG A 92 -5.32 4.97 -17.40
C ARG A 92 -4.53 4.31 -16.29
N THR A 93 -3.62 5.07 -15.70
CA THR A 93 -2.71 4.67 -14.62
C THR A 93 -2.78 5.65 -13.46
N LEU A 94 -2.35 5.21 -12.29
CA LEU A 94 -2.14 6.02 -11.10
C LEU A 94 -0.66 6.41 -11.04
N GLU A 95 -0.37 7.70 -11.12
CA GLU A 95 0.98 8.23 -11.08
C GLU A 95 1.10 9.25 -9.95
N ALA A 96 1.82 8.89 -8.91
CA ALA A 96 2.01 9.75 -7.76
C ALA A 96 2.85 10.99 -8.12
N ILE A 97 2.47 12.16 -7.62
CA ILE A 97 3.15 13.43 -7.88
C ILE A 97 3.79 13.95 -6.60
N ARG A 98 3.01 14.21 -5.58
CA ARG A 98 3.46 14.80 -4.31
C ARG A 98 2.55 14.42 -3.17
N GLY A 99 3.04 14.62 -1.95
CA GLY A 99 2.21 14.50 -0.76
C GLY A 99 2.92 14.88 0.52
N ARG A 100 2.23 14.64 1.61
CA ARG A 100 2.71 14.96 2.95
C ARG A 100 2.19 13.93 3.95
N SER A 101 3.02 13.61 4.95
CA SER A 101 2.62 12.80 6.10
C SER A 101 2.96 13.54 7.37
N ILE A 102 1.97 13.73 8.26
CA ILE A 102 2.13 14.42 9.53
C ILE A 102 1.62 13.49 10.64
N ILE A 103 2.44 13.30 11.67
CA ILE A 103 2.06 12.56 12.88
C ILE A 103 2.21 13.49 14.08
N ARG A 104 1.15 13.61 14.91
CA ARG A 104 1.16 14.38 16.14
C ARG A 104 0.92 13.48 17.35
N ASP A 105 1.63 13.79 18.44
CA ASP A 105 1.40 13.12 19.73
C ASP A 105 0.13 13.62 20.42
N LYS A 106 -0.21 13.02 21.55
CA LYS A 106 -1.37 13.38 22.38
C LYS A 106 -1.38 14.83 22.91
N ASN A 107 -0.25 15.50 22.87
CA ASN A 107 -0.11 16.92 23.28
C ASN A 107 -0.15 17.86 22.07
N GLY A 108 -0.43 17.35 20.86
CA GLY A 108 -0.45 18.13 19.62
C GLY A 108 0.94 18.43 19.04
N ARG A 109 2.02 17.93 19.67
CA ARG A 109 3.38 18.15 19.17
C ARG A 109 3.61 17.28 17.93
N THR A 110 4.11 17.91 16.86
CA THR A 110 4.45 17.20 15.64
C THR A 110 5.68 16.30 15.85
N LEU A 111 5.49 15.00 15.64
CA LEU A 111 6.54 13.98 15.70
C LEU A 111 7.15 13.72 14.33
N VAL A 112 6.33 13.79 13.28
CA VAL A 112 6.74 13.57 11.89
C VAL A 112 6.07 14.63 11.03
N ASP A 113 6.81 15.23 10.11
CA ASP A 113 6.30 16.08 9.03
C ASP A 113 7.19 15.85 7.81
N LEU A 114 6.73 15.01 6.90
CA LEU A 114 7.45 14.65 5.69
C LEU A 114 6.69 15.15 4.48
N ARG A 115 7.41 15.75 3.54
CA ARG A 115 6.93 16.15 2.22
C ARG A 115 7.61 15.27 1.18
N ILE A 116 6.81 14.78 0.26
CA ILE A 116 7.21 13.85 -0.79
C ILE A 116 7.03 14.55 -2.14
N ASP A 117 8.08 14.59 -2.93
CA ASP A 117 8.10 15.10 -4.30
C ASP A 117 8.62 13.99 -5.21
N VAL A 118 7.69 13.31 -5.91
CA VAL A 118 8.04 12.16 -6.74
C VAL A 118 8.84 12.56 -7.98
N PRO A 119 8.43 13.56 -8.78
CA PRO A 119 9.22 14.00 -9.93
C PRO A 119 10.60 14.52 -9.54
N GLY A 120 10.72 15.19 -8.41
CA GLY A 120 12.01 15.67 -7.88
C GLY A 120 12.85 14.61 -7.19
N GLY A 121 12.31 13.40 -7.00
CA GLY A 121 13.01 12.30 -6.31
C GLY A 121 13.41 12.67 -4.87
N ARG A 122 12.58 13.43 -4.15
CA ARG A 122 12.98 14.00 -2.86
C ARG A 122 11.93 13.82 -1.77
N VAL A 123 12.42 13.45 -0.57
CA VAL A 123 11.62 13.46 0.66
C VAL A 123 12.29 14.40 1.65
N THR A 124 11.57 15.45 2.06
CA THR A 124 12.07 16.48 2.97
C THR A 124 11.19 16.61 4.19
N GLY A 125 11.73 17.16 5.27
CA GLY A 125 10.97 17.45 6.47
C GLY A 125 11.73 17.09 7.73
N PHE A 126 11.04 16.55 8.74
CA PHE A 126 11.68 16.13 9.98
C PHE A 126 10.91 15.01 10.68
N TYR A 127 11.61 14.35 11.59
CA TYR A 127 11.00 13.52 12.63
C TYR A 127 11.56 13.84 14.00
N SER A 128 10.80 13.53 15.05
CA SER A 128 11.23 13.68 16.44
C SER A 128 11.69 12.32 16.99
N ASP A 129 12.95 12.23 17.38
CA ASP A 129 13.54 11.06 18.02
C ASP A 129 13.82 11.39 19.49
N ASN A 130 13.10 10.75 20.42
CA ASN A 130 13.21 11.01 21.86
C ASN A 130 13.20 12.51 22.23
N GLY A 131 12.31 13.28 21.57
CA GLY A 131 12.20 14.72 21.77
C GLY A 131 13.19 15.57 20.99
N THR A 132 14.15 14.96 20.31
CA THR A 132 15.12 15.66 19.46
C THR A 132 14.62 15.69 18.02
N ARG A 133 14.50 16.88 17.44
CA ARG A 133 14.16 17.07 16.03
C ARG A 133 15.33 16.66 15.14
N ARG A 134 15.06 15.79 14.18
CA ARG A 134 15.99 15.32 13.16
C ARG A 134 15.47 15.73 11.79
N GLU A 135 16.25 16.48 11.05
CA GLU A 135 15.88 16.85 9.68
C GLU A 135 16.04 15.66 8.74
N VAL A 136 15.14 15.61 7.76
CA VAL A 136 15.13 14.64 6.66
C VAL A 136 15.33 15.39 5.36
N ASP A 137 16.33 14.99 4.61
CA ASP A 137 16.58 15.41 3.24
C ASP A 137 17.11 14.19 2.48
N MET A 138 16.18 13.38 2.01
CA MET A 138 16.46 12.15 1.27
C MET A 138 16.29 12.44 -0.22
N VAL A 139 17.34 12.15 -0.98
CA VAL A 139 17.29 12.13 -2.44
C VAL A 139 17.34 10.68 -2.88
N GLU A 140 16.28 10.23 -3.53
CA GLU A 140 16.10 8.85 -3.95
C GLU A 140 15.37 8.85 -5.30
N HIS A 141 15.63 7.83 -6.12
CA HIS A 141 14.81 7.63 -7.30
C HIS A 141 13.41 7.18 -6.90
N LEU A 142 12.43 8.06 -7.04
CA LEU A 142 11.02 7.79 -6.79
C LEU A 142 10.32 7.58 -8.12
N ASP A 143 9.79 6.37 -8.35
CA ASP A 143 8.97 6.10 -9.52
C ASP A 143 7.57 6.70 -9.35
N PRO A 144 6.86 7.04 -10.44
CA PRO A 144 5.46 7.43 -10.38
C PRO A 144 4.55 6.38 -9.70
N ALA A 145 5.00 5.12 -9.64
CA ALA A 145 4.37 4.02 -8.91
C ALA A 145 4.81 3.92 -7.43
N THR A 146 5.31 5.00 -6.83
CA THR A 146 5.59 5.07 -5.41
C THR A 146 4.36 5.61 -4.68
N TYR A 147 3.61 4.74 -3.97
CA TYR A 147 2.34 5.10 -3.32
C TYR A 147 2.48 5.13 -1.80
N TRP A 148 1.74 6.01 -1.15
CA TRP A 148 1.65 6.10 0.32
C TRP A 148 0.26 6.54 0.76
N GLY A 149 -0.03 6.36 2.04
CA GLY A 149 -1.26 6.84 2.68
C GLY A 149 -2.51 6.44 1.90
N PRO A 150 -3.35 7.41 1.49
CA PRO A 150 -4.63 7.12 0.84
C PRO A 150 -4.50 6.49 -0.55
N LEU A 151 -3.36 6.66 -1.27
CA LEU A 151 -3.17 6.02 -2.58
C LEU A 151 -3.14 4.49 -2.49
N ILE A 152 -2.76 3.92 -1.34
CA ILE A 152 -2.74 2.47 -1.14
C ILE A 152 -4.15 1.87 -1.25
N PHE A 153 -5.18 2.58 -0.78
CA PHE A 153 -6.57 2.12 -0.94
C PHE A 153 -6.98 2.06 -2.42
N THR A 154 -6.51 3.01 -3.24
CA THR A 154 -6.73 3.00 -4.68
C THR A 154 -6.05 1.79 -5.34
N VAL A 155 -4.85 1.41 -4.90
CA VAL A 155 -4.18 0.18 -5.37
C VAL A 155 -5.02 -1.04 -5.07
N VAL A 156 -5.49 -1.20 -3.82
CA VAL A 156 -6.30 -2.36 -3.40
C VAL A 156 -7.61 -2.45 -4.20
N ARG A 157 -8.28 -1.34 -4.44
CA ARG A 157 -9.55 -1.29 -5.21
C ARG A 157 -9.38 -1.60 -6.69
N ASN A 158 -8.18 -1.42 -7.24
CA ASN A 158 -7.87 -1.73 -8.62
C ASN A 158 -7.01 -3.01 -8.73
N PHE A 159 -7.05 -3.86 -7.71
CA PHE A 159 -6.24 -5.07 -7.62
C PHE A 159 -6.42 -5.98 -8.83
N GLU A 160 -7.64 -6.37 -9.17
CA GLU A 160 -7.95 -7.32 -10.25
C GLU A 160 -7.41 -6.89 -11.61
N ALA A 161 -7.39 -5.57 -11.90
CA ALA A 161 -6.88 -5.04 -13.15
C ALA A 161 -5.34 -5.09 -13.26
N ASN A 162 -4.65 -5.41 -12.15
CA ASN A 162 -3.21 -5.32 -12.00
C ASN A 162 -2.56 -6.59 -11.44
N ALA A 163 -3.36 -7.54 -10.95
CA ALA A 163 -2.85 -8.72 -10.30
C ALA A 163 -2.19 -9.68 -11.29
N GLU A 164 -1.04 -10.18 -10.89
CA GLU A 164 -0.35 -11.32 -11.48
C GLU A 164 -0.21 -12.38 -10.41
N GLU A 165 -0.64 -13.61 -10.68
CA GLU A 165 -0.63 -14.72 -9.71
C GLU A 165 -1.23 -14.31 -8.34
N ASP A 166 -2.38 -13.59 -8.36
CA ASP A 166 -3.06 -13.07 -7.17
C ASP A 166 -2.21 -12.09 -6.33
N ARG A 167 -1.32 -11.33 -6.96
CA ARG A 167 -0.44 -10.36 -6.29
C ARG A 167 -0.28 -9.08 -7.10
N VAL A 168 -0.11 -7.97 -6.38
CA VAL A 168 0.28 -6.67 -6.94
C VAL A 168 1.45 -6.13 -6.13
N ARG A 169 2.54 -5.77 -6.80
CA ARG A 169 3.71 -5.14 -6.16
C ARG A 169 3.82 -3.70 -6.57
N PHE A 170 4.22 -2.86 -5.63
CA PHE A 170 4.45 -1.43 -5.83
C PHE A 170 5.48 -0.91 -4.82
N ARG A 171 5.99 0.31 -5.05
CA ARG A 171 6.86 0.98 -4.08
C ARG A 171 6.05 1.85 -3.13
N THR A 172 6.53 2.00 -1.91
CA THR A 172 5.99 2.94 -0.92
C THR A 172 7.09 3.68 -0.20
N ILE A 173 6.76 4.85 0.33
CA ILE A 173 7.60 5.56 1.29
C ILE A 173 7.02 5.30 2.67
N ALA A 174 7.79 4.61 3.51
CA ALA A 174 7.42 4.42 4.90
C ALA A 174 7.71 5.69 5.69
N PRO A 175 6.71 6.33 6.35
CA PRO A 175 6.89 7.52 7.16
C PRO A 175 7.49 7.17 8.54
N THR A 176 8.61 6.46 8.52
CA THR A 176 9.37 6.08 9.71
C THR A 176 10.34 7.19 10.09
N PRO A 177 10.95 7.15 11.29
CA PRO A 177 12.02 8.08 11.69
C PRO A 177 13.18 8.16 10.71
N ARG A 178 13.37 7.14 9.88
CA ARG A 178 14.30 7.17 8.74
C ARG A 178 13.50 6.72 7.52
N PRO A 179 12.90 7.66 6.77
CA PRO A 179 12.09 7.31 5.60
C PRO A 179 12.89 6.38 4.67
N ARG A 180 12.21 5.40 4.12
CA ARG A 180 12.79 4.45 3.16
C ARG A 180 11.77 4.13 2.09
N VAL A 181 12.25 3.95 0.89
CA VAL A 181 11.47 3.33 -0.18
C VAL A 181 11.48 1.81 0.05
N LEU A 182 10.29 1.23 0.14
CA LEU A 182 10.08 -0.20 0.33
C LEU A 182 9.25 -0.74 -0.83
N THR A 183 9.50 -1.99 -1.21
CA THR A 183 8.56 -2.73 -2.04
C THR A 183 7.48 -3.32 -1.16
N MET A 184 6.23 -3.09 -1.52
CA MET A 184 5.05 -3.67 -0.87
C MET A 184 4.39 -4.67 -1.82
N GLU A 185 3.76 -5.67 -1.25
CA GLU A 185 2.96 -6.65 -1.95
C GLU A 185 1.54 -6.66 -1.36
N VAL A 186 0.55 -6.46 -2.21
CA VAL A 186 -0.83 -6.83 -1.91
C VAL A 186 -1.05 -8.23 -2.47
N ALA A 187 -1.54 -9.14 -1.64
CA ALA A 187 -1.90 -10.50 -2.03
C ALA A 187 -3.38 -10.76 -1.76
N HIS A 188 -4.07 -11.37 -2.70
CA HIS A 188 -5.43 -11.85 -2.54
C HIS A 188 -5.41 -13.21 -1.84
N LEU A 189 -6.18 -13.36 -0.77
CA LEU A 189 -6.27 -14.59 0.02
C LEU A 189 -7.58 -15.36 -0.17
N GLY A 190 -8.39 -14.95 -1.15
CA GLY A 190 -9.72 -15.50 -1.39
C GLY A 190 -10.81 -14.71 -0.67
N GLN A 191 -11.94 -15.36 -0.45
CA GLN A 191 -13.12 -14.73 0.15
C GLN A 191 -13.20 -15.01 1.65
N ARG A 192 -13.78 -14.06 2.38
CA ARG A 192 -14.06 -14.17 3.81
C ARG A 192 -15.49 -13.77 4.11
N GLU A 193 -16.18 -14.61 4.84
CA GLU A 193 -17.52 -14.31 5.34
C GLU A 193 -17.42 -13.53 6.67
N ILE A 194 -18.17 -12.46 6.78
CA ILE A 194 -18.35 -11.70 8.02
C ILE A 194 -19.82 -11.41 8.26
N THR A 195 -20.19 -11.26 9.54
CA THR A 195 -21.51 -10.76 9.91
C THR A 195 -21.41 -9.29 10.26
N ARG A 196 -22.11 -8.42 9.51
CA ARG A 196 -22.17 -6.98 9.78
C ARG A 196 -23.62 -6.54 9.88
N MET A 197 -24.00 -5.91 11.00
CA MET A 197 -25.38 -5.47 11.27
C MET A 197 -26.43 -6.60 11.07
N GLY A 198 -26.09 -7.84 11.45
CA GLY A 198 -26.95 -9.01 11.31
C GLY A 198 -27.09 -9.54 9.88
N ARG A 199 -26.29 -9.07 8.94
CA ARG A 199 -26.21 -9.58 7.57
C ARG A 199 -24.91 -10.31 7.36
N GLU A 200 -24.96 -11.45 6.70
CA GLU A 200 -23.78 -12.14 6.20
C GLU A 200 -23.31 -11.47 4.91
N LEU A 201 -22.03 -11.13 4.87
CA LEU A 201 -21.37 -10.52 3.72
C LEU A 201 -20.17 -11.40 3.34
N THR A 202 -20.07 -11.70 2.04
CA THR A 202 -18.88 -12.34 1.47
C THR A 202 -17.99 -11.26 0.87
N LEU A 203 -16.79 -11.10 1.40
CA LEU A 203 -15.85 -10.04 1.06
C LEU A 203 -14.56 -10.63 0.49
N GLU A 204 -13.96 -9.95 -0.46
CA GLU A 204 -12.62 -10.28 -0.95
C GLU A 204 -11.59 -9.91 0.12
N HIS A 205 -10.69 -10.83 0.44
CA HIS A 205 -9.68 -10.67 1.49
C HIS A 205 -8.31 -10.44 0.89
N TYR A 206 -7.71 -9.31 1.22
CA TYR A 206 -6.36 -8.93 0.78
C TYR A 206 -5.45 -8.69 1.98
N THR A 207 -4.16 -8.96 1.79
CA THR A 207 -3.11 -8.58 2.73
C THR A 207 -2.11 -7.65 2.07
N LEU A 208 -1.58 -6.70 2.83
CA LEU A 208 -0.49 -5.83 2.42
C LEU A 208 0.70 -6.04 3.35
N ARG A 209 1.86 -6.28 2.77
CA ARG A 209 3.10 -6.52 3.48
C ARG A 209 4.31 -5.99 2.73
N PRO A 210 5.39 -5.58 3.40
CA PRO A 210 6.65 -5.30 2.74
C PRO A 210 7.31 -6.60 2.26
N THR A 211 8.07 -6.50 1.16
CA THR A 211 8.90 -7.60 0.63
C THR A 211 10.37 -7.21 0.74
N PHE A 212 11.20 -8.10 1.28
CA PHE A 212 12.63 -7.86 1.51
C PHE A 212 13.53 -8.81 0.68
N GLY A 213 12.92 -9.59 -0.21
CA GLY A 213 13.57 -10.62 -1.00
C GLY A 213 13.58 -11.98 -0.30
N TRP A 214 13.70 -13.04 -1.08
CA TRP A 214 13.47 -14.43 -0.69
C TRP A 214 14.28 -14.92 0.52
N VAL A 215 15.46 -14.35 0.78
CA VAL A 215 16.34 -14.76 1.89
C VAL A 215 15.88 -14.16 3.23
N VAL A 216 15.37 -12.94 3.22
CA VAL A 216 15.06 -12.14 4.43
C VAL A 216 13.58 -12.25 4.81
N ASP A 217 12.71 -12.41 3.82
CA ASP A 217 11.26 -12.48 3.99
C ASP A 217 10.80 -13.45 5.10
N PRO A 218 11.28 -14.70 5.19
CA PRO A 218 10.78 -15.63 6.21
C PRO A 218 11.06 -15.19 7.66
N ILE A 219 12.09 -14.36 7.86
CA ILE A 219 12.48 -13.86 9.19
C ILE A 219 11.68 -12.61 9.53
N VAL A 220 11.56 -11.69 8.56
CA VAL A 220 10.95 -10.37 8.77
C VAL A 220 9.43 -10.46 8.86
N HIS A 221 8.79 -11.40 8.15
CA HIS A 221 7.33 -11.59 8.22
C HIS A 221 6.79 -11.85 9.63
N ARG A 222 7.61 -12.36 10.55
CA ARG A 222 7.22 -12.55 11.94
C ARG A 222 7.28 -11.28 12.78
N LEU A 223 7.97 -10.24 12.27
CA LEU A 223 8.27 -9.01 13.02
C LEU A 223 7.49 -7.80 12.50
N VAL A 224 7.00 -7.86 11.25
CA VAL A 224 6.26 -6.75 10.64
C VAL A 224 4.77 -7.08 10.65
N PRO A 225 3.95 -6.23 11.28
CA PRO A 225 2.50 -6.41 11.26
C PRO A 225 1.97 -6.46 9.83
N THR A 226 1.10 -7.44 9.57
CA THR A 226 0.37 -7.53 8.31
C THR A 226 -0.82 -6.60 8.35
N THR A 227 -1.04 -5.87 7.26
CA THR A 227 -2.26 -5.09 7.07
C THR A 227 -3.27 -5.91 6.28
N GLU A 228 -4.51 -5.98 6.77
CA GLU A 228 -5.61 -6.69 6.10
C GLU A 228 -6.63 -5.70 5.56
N PHE A 229 -7.18 -6.03 4.39
CA PHE A 229 -8.31 -5.34 3.77
C PHE A 229 -9.40 -6.34 3.45
N LEU A 230 -10.64 -6.01 3.80
CA LEU A 230 -11.82 -6.70 3.28
C LEU A 230 -12.55 -5.73 2.35
N VAL A 231 -12.79 -6.17 1.14
CA VAL A 231 -13.40 -5.37 0.07
C VAL A 231 -14.71 -6.01 -0.35
N GLU A 232 -15.78 -5.25 -0.33
CA GLU A 232 -17.06 -5.67 -0.88
C GLU A 232 -16.95 -5.66 -2.41
N PRO A 233 -17.19 -6.82 -3.06
CA PRO A 233 -17.14 -6.88 -4.52
C PRO A 233 -18.25 -6.03 -5.12
N GLY A 234 -17.92 -5.31 -6.19
CA GLY A 234 -18.87 -4.43 -6.85
C GLY A 234 -18.23 -3.59 -7.93
N SER A 235 -19.04 -2.72 -8.54
CA SER A 235 -18.60 -1.81 -9.59
C SER A 235 -19.02 -0.38 -9.23
N PRO A 236 -18.23 0.37 -8.48
CA PRO A 236 -16.88 0.13 -7.98
C PRO A 236 -16.81 -0.79 -6.74
N PRO A 237 -15.67 -1.46 -6.49
CA PRO A 237 -15.41 -2.16 -5.24
C PRO A 237 -15.36 -1.20 -4.06
N SER A 238 -15.84 -1.63 -2.89
CA SER A 238 -15.89 -0.78 -1.70
C SER A 238 -15.08 -1.36 -0.55
N LEU A 239 -14.26 -0.53 0.10
CA LEU A 239 -13.52 -0.95 1.29
C LEU A 239 -14.51 -1.13 2.46
N ALA A 240 -14.69 -2.38 2.90
CA ALA A 240 -15.55 -2.71 4.02
C ALA A 240 -14.83 -2.72 5.35
N ARG A 241 -13.54 -3.12 5.36
CA ARG A 241 -12.74 -3.21 6.59
C ARG A 241 -11.26 -3.03 6.29
N TYR A 242 -10.58 -2.35 7.18
CA TYR A 242 -9.14 -2.26 7.26
C TYR A 242 -8.69 -2.68 8.67
N ALA A 243 -7.72 -3.57 8.77
CA ALA A 243 -7.08 -3.94 10.02
C ALA A 243 -5.56 -3.90 9.85
N GLY A 244 -4.87 -3.13 10.67
CA GLY A 244 -3.43 -2.99 10.54
C GLY A 244 -2.83 -1.95 11.47
N PRO A 245 -1.52 -1.73 11.37
CA PRO A 245 -0.85 -0.76 12.20
C PRO A 245 -1.32 0.66 11.88
N ARG A 246 -1.51 1.45 12.93
CA ARG A 246 -1.81 2.87 12.82
C ARG A 246 -0.71 3.62 12.07
N ASN A 247 0.54 3.41 12.51
CA ASN A 247 1.73 4.02 11.97
C ASN A 247 2.95 3.14 12.31
N TYR A 248 4.16 3.68 12.12
CA TYR A 248 5.42 2.96 12.40
C TYR A 248 5.61 2.53 13.87
N GLN A 249 4.81 3.03 14.81
CA GLN A 249 4.88 2.63 16.23
C GLN A 249 4.14 1.31 16.52
N GLY A 250 3.46 0.76 15.51
CA GLY A 250 2.90 -0.59 15.58
C GLY A 250 1.60 -0.74 16.35
N GLN A 251 0.98 0.36 16.81
CA GLN A 251 -0.34 0.29 17.41
C GLN A 251 -1.36 -0.13 16.37
N GLU A 252 -2.06 -1.23 16.61
CA GLU A 252 -3.08 -1.74 15.69
C GLU A 252 -4.38 -0.93 15.78
N MET A 253 -5.06 -0.81 14.64
CA MET A 253 -6.38 -0.20 14.52
C MET A 253 -7.26 -0.97 13.54
N LEU A 254 -8.56 -0.83 13.72
CA LEU A 254 -9.59 -1.41 12.88
C LEU A 254 -10.51 -0.30 12.37
N LEU A 255 -10.79 -0.27 11.07
CA LEU A 255 -11.82 0.56 10.42
C LEU A 255 -12.89 -0.37 9.84
N GLU A 256 -14.17 -0.07 10.12
CA GLU A 256 -15.34 -0.82 9.60
C GLU A 256 -16.41 0.13 9.06
#